data_62aa58f3c3e26a232d2ca88c9da2db13
#
_entry.id   62aa58f3c3e26a232d2ca88c9da2db13
#
_cell.length_a   1.000
_cell.length_b   1.000
_cell.length_c   1.000
_cell.angle_alpha   90.00
_cell.angle_beta   90.00
_cell.angle_gamma   90.00
#
_symmetry.space_group_name_H-M   'P 1'
#
loop_
_entity.id
_entity.type
_entity.pdbx_description
1 polymer ?
#
loop_
_entity_poly.entity_id
_entity_poly.type
_entity_poly.pdbx_seq_one_letter_code
_entity_poly.pdbx_strand_id
1 'polypeptide(L)'
;MFFDEPTVAVDPQSRNSILEGIQRLNQAGATVIYTSHYMEEVEQICDRILIMDHGRHLALGTADELKNMIDTGERITIETLDLADSAMAEVRALPCVIEATYDGKELDVRCRRGEHNLTDVLDAVKRSGANIGHLTSRPPTLNDVFLELTGKALRD
;
A
#
# COMPACT_ATOMS: atom_id res chain seq x y z
N MET A 1 6.03 -27.10 4.60
CA MET A 1 5.03 -26.85 5.67
C MET A 1 4.00 -25.89 5.15
N PHE A 2 2.73 -26.03 5.60
CA PHE A 2 1.64 -25.16 5.17
C PHE A 2 1.07 -24.45 6.38
N PHE A 3 0.94 -23.13 6.30
CA PHE A 3 0.31 -22.26 7.29
C PHE A 3 -0.82 -21.48 6.59
N ASP A 4 -2.05 -21.79 6.97
CA ASP A 4 -3.23 -21.18 6.39
C ASP A 4 -3.81 -20.19 7.39
N GLU A 5 -3.66 -18.87 7.08
CA GLU A 5 -4.13 -17.75 7.89
C GLU A 5 -3.76 -17.85 9.40
N PRO A 6 -2.50 -18.18 9.78
CA PRO A 6 -2.16 -18.56 11.17
C PRO A 6 -2.23 -17.40 12.16
N THR A 7 -2.35 -16.17 11.70
CA THR A 7 -2.36 -14.94 12.51
C THR A 7 -3.74 -14.30 12.65
N VAL A 8 -4.76 -14.89 12.04
CA VAL A 8 -6.13 -14.38 12.13
C VAL A 8 -6.63 -14.42 13.57
N ALA A 9 -7.22 -13.31 14.01
CA ALA A 9 -7.74 -13.11 15.37
C ALA A 9 -6.70 -13.25 16.50
N VAL A 10 -5.41 -13.09 16.18
CA VAL A 10 -4.30 -13.12 17.16
C VAL A 10 -3.88 -11.69 17.51
N ASP A 11 -3.56 -11.44 18.78
CA ASP A 11 -3.03 -10.15 19.23
C ASP A 11 -1.68 -9.82 18.58
N PRO A 12 -1.29 -8.53 18.49
CA PRO A 12 -0.08 -8.12 17.77
C PRO A 12 1.22 -8.75 18.29
N GLN A 13 1.33 -9.00 19.60
CA GLN A 13 2.52 -9.58 20.20
C GLN A 13 2.66 -11.07 19.84
N SER A 14 1.56 -11.82 19.95
CA SER A 14 1.50 -13.23 19.55
C SER A 14 1.69 -13.40 18.06
N ARG A 15 1.13 -12.49 17.24
CA ARG A 15 1.33 -12.43 15.79
C ARG A 15 2.82 -12.37 15.44
N ASN A 16 3.56 -11.42 15.98
CA ASN A 16 4.99 -11.28 15.73
C ASN A 16 5.75 -12.55 16.12
N SER A 17 5.42 -13.18 17.25
CA SER A 17 6.05 -14.42 17.70
C SER A 17 5.80 -15.59 16.73
N ILE A 18 4.61 -15.68 16.13
CA ILE A 18 4.28 -16.68 15.10
C ILE A 18 5.11 -16.43 13.85
N LEU A 19 5.18 -15.19 13.34
CA LEU A 19 5.94 -14.85 12.15
C LEU A 19 7.43 -15.13 12.32
N GLU A 20 8.02 -14.78 13.45
CA GLU A 20 9.40 -15.11 13.79
C GLU A 20 9.64 -16.64 13.86
N GLY A 21 8.65 -17.39 14.40
CA GLY A 21 8.70 -18.84 14.44
C GLY A 21 8.75 -19.45 13.04
N ILE A 22 7.92 -18.94 12.12
CA ILE A 22 7.89 -19.38 10.72
C ILE A 22 9.20 -19.04 10.01
N GLN A 23 9.74 -17.85 10.22
CA GLN A 23 11.04 -17.46 9.65
C GLN A 23 12.17 -18.37 10.14
N ARG A 24 12.21 -18.72 11.43
CA ARG A 24 13.20 -19.67 11.98
C ARG A 24 13.09 -21.06 11.34
N LEU A 25 11.88 -21.55 11.08
CA LEU A 25 11.69 -22.82 10.38
C LEU A 25 12.20 -22.77 8.95
N ASN A 26 11.97 -21.67 8.24
CA ASN A 26 12.49 -21.46 6.89
C ASN A 26 14.02 -21.40 6.88
N GLN A 27 14.63 -20.64 7.81
CA GLN A 27 16.09 -20.56 7.98
C GLN A 27 16.73 -21.90 8.33
N ALA A 28 15.99 -22.79 9.00
CA ALA A 28 16.41 -24.17 9.26
C ALA A 28 16.27 -25.11 8.05
N GLY A 29 15.89 -24.59 6.88
CA GLY A 29 15.80 -25.30 5.61
C GLY A 29 14.40 -25.83 5.27
N ALA A 30 13.37 -25.48 6.02
CA ALA A 30 12.01 -25.86 5.67
C ALA A 30 11.45 -25.00 4.53
N THR A 31 10.86 -25.62 3.51
CA THR A 31 10.02 -24.92 2.55
C THR A 31 8.67 -24.63 3.18
N VAL A 32 8.28 -23.36 3.19
CA VAL A 32 7.04 -22.88 3.81
C VAL A 32 6.11 -22.35 2.73
N ILE A 33 4.84 -22.74 2.80
CA ILE A 33 3.73 -22.11 2.08
C ILE A 33 2.87 -21.44 3.14
N TYR A 34 2.71 -20.12 2.99
CA TYR A 34 2.00 -19.25 3.92
C TYR A 34 0.86 -18.55 3.20
N THR A 35 -0.35 -18.63 3.73
CA THR A 35 -1.48 -17.83 3.21
C THR A 35 -1.86 -16.77 4.21
N SER A 36 -2.17 -15.59 3.72
CA SER A 36 -2.68 -14.48 4.52
C SER A 36 -3.36 -13.44 3.62
N HIS A 37 -4.30 -12.71 4.16
CA HIS A 37 -4.83 -11.48 3.58
C HIS A 37 -4.15 -10.22 4.14
N TYR A 38 -3.27 -10.36 5.14
CA TYR A 38 -2.45 -9.27 5.69
C TYR A 38 -1.19 -9.08 4.83
N MET A 39 -1.23 -8.13 3.91
CA MET A 39 -0.14 -7.90 2.94
C MET A 39 1.19 -7.53 3.61
N GLU A 40 1.14 -6.88 4.77
CA GLU A 40 2.33 -6.51 5.55
C GLU A 40 3.08 -7.75 6.06
N GLU A 41 2.35 -8.77 6.52
CA GLU A 41 2.96 -10.04 6.96
C GLU A 41 3.60 -10.77 5.78
N VAL A 42 2.88 -10.85 4.67
CA VAL A 42 3.37 -11.50 3.44
C VAL A 42 4.65 -10.81 2.96
N GLU A 43 4.69 -9.48 2.96
CA GLU A 43 5.87 -8.71 2.57
C GLU A 43 7.06 -8.94 3.52
N GLN A 44 6.77 -9.15 4.80
CA GLN A 44 7.80 -9.33 5.83
C GLN A 44 8.48 -10.71 5.77
N ILE A 45 7.73 -11.78 5.44
CA ILE A 45 8.23 -13.14 5.62
C ILE A 45 8.38 -13.96 4.33
N CYS A 46 7.77 -13.53 3.21
CA CYS A 46 7.75 -14.32 1.99
C CYS A 46 8.81 -13.87 0.98
N ASP A 47 9.61 -14.82 0.48
CA ASP A 47 10.57 -14.57 -0.61
C ASP A 47 9.86 -14.39 -1.96
N ARG A 48 8.77 -15.13 -2.18
CA ARG A 48 7.94 -15.08 -3.38
C ARG A 48 6.48 -15.07 -3.01
N ILE A 49 5.70 -14.28 -3.74
CA ILE A 49 4.32 -13.98 -3.43
C ILE A 49 3.47 -14.27 -4.65
N LEU A 50 2.43 -15.08 -4.46
CA LEU A 50 1.39 -15.34 -5.44
C LEU A 50 0.13 -14.55 -5.04
N ILE A 51 -0.27 -13.59 -5.87
CA ILE A 51 -1.53 -12.87 -5.70
C ILE A 51 -2.64 -13.61 -6.44
N MET A 52 -3.73 -13.88 -5.72
CA MET A 52 -4.91 -14.57 -6.26
C MET A 52 -6.18 -13.79 -5.95
N ASP A 53 -7.13 -13.78 -6.88
CA ASP A 53 -8.49 -13.29 -6.67
C ASP A 53 -9.49 -14.21 -7.40
N HIS A 54 -10.63 -14.50 -6.77
CA HIS A 54 -11.66 -15.40 -7.30
C HIS A 54 -11.13 -16.74 -7.86
N GLY A 55 -10.14 -17.33 -7.18
CA GLY A 55 -9.53 -18.60 -7.59
C GLY A 55 -8.60 -18.49 -8.81
N ARG A 56 -8.30 -17.28 -9.27
CA ARG A 56 -7.40 -17.05 -10.41
C ARG A 56 -6.07 -16.47 -9.93
N HIS A 57 -5.01 -16.94 -10.54
CA HIS A 57 -3.68 -16.36 -10.41
C HIS A 57 -3.65 -15.01 -11.13
N LEU A 58 -3.27 -13.94 -10.42
CA LEU A 58 -3.13 -12.60 -10.98
C LEU A 58 -1.68 -12.23 -11.24
N ALA A 59 -0.80 -12.44 -10.26
CA ALA A 59 0.61 -12.12 -10.36
C ALA A 59 1.46 -13.03 -9.45
N LEU A 60 2.73 -13.24 -9.82
CA LEU A 60 3.70 -14.01 -9.05
C LEU A 60 5.06 -13.33 -9.15
N GLY A 61 5.70 -13.06 -8.02
CA GLY A 61 7.03 -12.45 -7.97
C GLY A 61 7.52 -12.22 -6.56
N THR A 62 8.64 -11.54 -6.41
CA THR A 62 9.08 -10.92 -5.16
C THR A 62 8.22 -9.69 -4.85
N ALA A 63 8.26 -9.18 -3.63
CA ALA A 63 7.53 -7.96 -3.27
C ALA A 63 7.90 -6.78 -4.19
N ASP A 64 9.20 -6.60 -4.48
CA ASP A 64 9.68 -5.53 -5.34
C ASP A 64 9.25 -5.71 -6.80
N GLU A 65 9.31 -6.93 -7.33
CA GLU A 65 8.81 -7.23 -8.69
C GLU A 65 7.33 -6.88 -8.81
N LEU A 66 6.50 -7.28 -7.83
CA LEU A 66 5.07 -7.01 -7.82
C LEU A 66 4.77 -5.51 -7.70
N LYS A 67 5.44 -4.80 -6.81
CA LYS A 67 5.31 -3.34 -6.68
C LYS A 67 5.76 -2.60 -7.94
N ASN A 68 6.69 -3.18 -8.70
CA ASN A 68 7.14 -2.61 -9.96
C ASN A 68 6.19 -2.86 -11.14
N MET A 69 5.21 -3.75 -11.00
CA MET A 69 4.22 -4.04 -12.05
C MET A 69 3.12 -2.98 -12.17
N ILE A 70 2.89 -2.20 -11.11
CA ILE A 70 1.81 -1.21 -11.07
C ILE A 70 2.27 0.19 -11.43
N ASP A 71 1.34 1.01 -11.92
CA ASP A 71 1.61 2.42 -12.29
C ASP A 71 1.85 3.31 -11.07
N THR A 72 1.28 2.96 -9.93
CA THR A 72 1.48 3.69 -8.67
C THR A 72 2.95 3.66 -8.28
N GLY A 73 3.56 4.83 -8.21
CA GLY A 73 4.97 4.99 -7.79
C GLY A 73 5.09 5.55 -6.37
N GLU A 74 4.11 6.33 -5.93
CA GLU A 74 4.13 7.03 -4.65
C GLU A 74 2.70 7.28 -4.16
N ARG A 75 2.50 7.18 -2.85
CA ARG A 75 1.27 7.59 -2.17
C ARG A 75 1.59 8.70 -1.18
N ILE A 76 0.90 9.82 -1.33
CA ILE A 76 1.07 11.03 -0.54
C ILE A 76 -0.19 11.24 0.27
N THR A 77 -0.05 11.36 1.58
CA THR A 77 -1.15 11.64 2.50
C THR A 77 -0.89 12.96 3.22
N ILE A 78 -1.86 13.87 3.19
CA ILE A 78 -1.77 15.20 3.79
C ILE A 78 -2.98 15.42 4.70
N GLU A 79 -2.73 15.59 6.01
CA GLU A 79 -3.78 16.05 6.93
C GLU A 79 -4.04 17.53 6.70
N THR A 80 -5.30 17.87 6.39
CA THR A 80 -5.75 19.25 6.23
C THR A 80 -7.27 19.33 6.47
N LEU A 81 -7.73 20.34 7.19
CA LEU A 81 -9.15 20.51 7.51
C LEU A 81 -9.89 21.45 6.54
N ASP A 82 -9.15 22.25 5.78
CA ASP A 82 -9.68 23.39 5.02
C ASP A 82 -9.33 23.30 3.53
N LEU A 83 -9.34 22.09 2.94
CA LEU A 83 -9.06 21.94 1.53
C LEU A 83 -10.25 22.37 0.67
N ALA A 84 -10.09 23.45 -0.07
CA ALA A 84 -11.12 23.95 -0.97
C ALA A 84 -11.31 23.01 -2.19
N ASP A 85 -12.53 22.95 -2.73
CA ASP A 85 -12.84 22.16 -3.94
C ASP A 85 -11.95 22.55 -5.13
N SER A 86 -11.59 23.84 -5.24
CA SER A 86 -10.68 24.34 -6.27
C SER A 86 -9.28 23.74 -6.14
N ALA A 87 -8.76 23.58 -4.92
CA ALA A 87 -7.47 22.94 -4.66
C ALA A 87 -7.52 21.45 -4.99
N MET A 88 -8.62 20.78 -4.64
CA MET A 88 -8.84 19.40 -5.02
C MET A 88 -8.85 19.19 -6.53
N ALA A 89 -9.49 20.11 -7.27
CA ALA A 89 -9.49 20.09 -8.73
C ALA A 89 -8.08 20.33 -9.30
N GLU A 90 -7.29 21.23 -8.71
CA GLU A 90 -5.90 21.48 -9.09
C GLU A 90 -5.00 20.26 -8.84
N VAL A 91 -5.12 19.62 -7.67
CA VAL A 91 -4.38 18.39 -7.37
C VAL A 91 -4.72 17.29 -8.37
N ARG A 92 -6.01 17.07 -8.68
CA ARG A 92 -6.44 16.07 -9.67
C ARG A 92 -5.96 16.36 -11.09
N ALA A 93 -5.69 17.62 -11.42
CA ALA A 93 -5.21 18.04 -12.73
C ALA A 93 -3.69 17.85 -12.91
N LEU A 94 -2.94 17.54 -11.85
CA LEU A 94 -1.50 17.32 -11.94
C LEU A 94 -1.21 16.06 -12.78
N PRO A 95 -0.24 16.11 -13.72
CA PRO A 95 0.08 14.98 -14.60
C PRO A 95 0.53 13.71 -13.86
N CYS A 96 1.13 13.88 -12.70
CA CYS A 96 1.60 12.77 -11.85
C CYS A 96 0.45 12.05 -11.13
N VAL A 97 -0.71 12.67 -10.95
CA VAL A 97 -1.80 12.13 -10.13
C VAL A 97 -2.61 11.09 -10.90
N ILE A 98 -2.74 9.91 -10.32
CA ILE A 98 -3.62 8.83 -10.79
C ILE A 98 -5.01 9.01 -10.17
N GLU A 99 -5.03 9.23 -8.85
CA GLU A 99 -6.26 9.40 -8.08
C GLU A 99 -5.99 10.30 -6.88
N ALA A 100 -6.97 11.12 -6.53
CA ALA A 100 -6.95 11.93 -5.33
C ALA A 100 -8.33 11.92 -4.66
N THR A 101 -8.35 11.60 -3.36
CA THR A 101 -9.55 11.59 -2.52
C THR A 101 -9.35 12.45 -1.28
N TYR A 102 -10.42 13.07 -0.81
CA TYR A 102 -10.43 13.90 0.40
C TYR A 102 -11.68 13.60 1.21
N ASP A 103 -11.53 13.26 2.48
CA ASP A 103 -12.62 12.88 3.39
C ASP A 103 -13.06 14.02 4.34
N GLY A 104 -12.51 15.22 4.16
CA GLY A 104 -12.74 16.38 5.03
C GLY A 104 -11.66 16.57 6.10
N LYS A 105 -10.72 15.64 6.21
CA LYS A 105 -9.61 15.66 7.17
C LYS A 105 -8.28 15.28 6.54
N GLU A 106 -8.29 14.32 5.65
CA GLU A 106 -7.11 13.75 5.02
C GLU A 106 -7.25 13.76 3.51
N LEU A 107 -6.25 14.31 2.81
CA LEU A 107 -6.07 14.21 1.39
C LEU A 107 -5.14 13.05 1.09
N ASP A 108 -5.63 12.05 0.38
CA ASP A 108 -4.87 10.89 -0.11
C ASP A 108 -4.68 11.01 -1.62
N VAL A 109 -3.42 10.96 -2.07
CA VAL A 109 -3.04 11.10 -3.47
C VAL A 109 -2.17 9.94 -3.90
N ARG A 110 -2.61 9.23 -4.93
CA ARG A 110 -1.79 8.23 -5.62
C ARG A 110 -1.14 8.86 -6.85
N CYS A 111 0.19 8.83 -6.89
CA CYS A 111 0.97 9.38 -7.98
C CYS A 111 1.63 8.28 -8.81
N ARG A 112 1.81 8.54 -10.11
CA ARG A 112 2.63 7.74 -11.02
C ARG A 112 4.09 7.79 -10.56
N ARG A 113 4.89 6.87 -11.06
CA ARG A 113 6.35 6.96 -10.91
C ARG A 113 6.85 8.25 -11.54
N GLY A 114 7.59 9.02 -10.79
CA GLY A 114 8.13 10.31 -11.24
C GLY A 114 8.96 10.99 -10.17
N GLU A 115 9.68 12.00 -10.60
CA GLU A 115 10.40 12.91 -9.72
C GLU A 115 9.47 14.08 -9.35
N HIS A 116 9.66 14.64 -8.14
CA HIS A 116 8.95 15.84 -7.66
C HIS A 116 7.45 15.71 -7.37
N ASN A 117 6.85 14.52 -7.40
CA ASN A 117 5.43 14.32 -7.13
C ASN A 117 4.99 14.97 -5.82
N LEU A 118 5.74 14.72 -4.73
CA LEU A 118 5.47 15.30 -3.42
C LEU A 118 5.47 16.85 -3.47
N THR A 119 6.45 17.43 -4.15
CA THR A 119 6.58 18.89 -4.26
C THR A 119 5.40 19.49 -5.03
N ASP A 120 5.05 18.88 -6.16
CA ASP A 120 3.96 19.37 -7.03
C ASP A 120 2.61 19.32 -6.32
N VAL A 121 2.31 18.21 -5.63
CA VAL A 121 1.09 18.06 -4.82
C VAL A 121 1.09 19.05 -3.66
N LEU A 122 2.20 19.18 -2.94
CA LEU A 122 2.32 20.10 -1.81
C LEU A 122 2.12 21.56 -2.23
N ASP A 123 2.69 21.95 -3.38
CA ASP A 123 2.56 23.31 -3.91
C ASP A 123 1.12 23.61 -4.35
N ALA A 124 0.41 22.65 -4.93
CA ALA A 124 -1.00 22.79 -5.25
C ALA A 124 -1.85 23.02 -3.98
N VAL A 125 -1.62 22.23 -2.93
CA VAL A 125 -2.31 22.39 -1.64
C VAL A 125 -1.97 23.72 -0.98
N LYS A 126 -0.69 24.14 -0.96
CA LYS A 126 -0.25 25.42 -0.37
C LYS A 126 -0.87 26.64 -1.05
N ARG A 127 -1.00 26.63 -2.38
CA ARG A 127 -1.62 27.74 -3.13
C ARG A 127 -3.07 28.01 -2.71
N SER A 128 -3.78 27.00 -2.22
CA SER A 128 -5.15 27.18 -1.71
C SER A 128 -5.21 27.90 -0.34
N GLY A 129 -4.08 28.04 0.35
CA GLY A 129 -4.03 28.56 1.71
C GLY A 129 -4.45 27.56 2.79
N ALA A 130 -4.63 26.29 2.42
CA ALA A 130 -5.00 25.23 3.37
C ALA A 130 -3.92 25.02 4.43
N ASN A 131 -4.35 24.79 5.67
CA ASN A 131 -3.46 24.45 6.77
C ASN A 131 -3.02 22.98 6.63
N ILE A 132 -1.72 22.77 6.48
CA ILE A 132 -1.13 21.44 6.37
C ILE A 132 -0.68 20.97 7.76
N GLY A 133 -1.26 19.89 8.22
CA GLY A 133 -0.86 19.18 9.42
C GLY A 133 0.24 18.15 9.14
N HIS A 134 -0.05 16.88 9.41
CA HIS A 134 0.88 15.79 9.14
C HIS A 134 0.92 15.47 7.64
N LEU A 135 2.13 15.20 7.14
CA LEU A 135 2.35 14.82 5.76
C LEU A 135 3.20 13.55 5.72
N THR A 136 2.77 12.57 4.94
CA THR A 136 3.56 11.38 4.64
C THR A 136 3.66 11.16 3.14
N SER A 137 4.82 10.67 2.72
CA SER A 137 5.02 10.12 1.39
C SER A 137 5.65 8.75 1.53
N ARG A 138 5.09 7.76 0.83
CA ARG A 138 5.56 6.39 0.90
C ARG A 138 5.55 5.70 -0.46
N PRO A 139 6.47 4.75 -0.71
CA PRO A 139 6.40 3.90 -1.89
C PRO A 139 5.13 3.03 -1.86
N PRO A 140 4.75 2.44 -3.00
CA PRO A 140 3.62 1.52 -3.07
C PRO A 140 3.86 0.29 -2.19
N THR A 141 2.78 -0.24 -1.65
CA THR A 141 2.74 -1.48 -0.86
C THR A 141 2.13 -2.62 -1.67
N LEU A 142 2.21 -3.85 -1.17
CA LEU A 142 1.49 -4.98 -1.77
C LEU A 142 -0.02 -4.79 -1.75
N ASN A 143 -0.55 -4.02 -0.79
CA ASN A 143 -1.97 -3.67 -0.78
C ASN A 143 -2.33 -2.78 -1.99
N ASP A 144 -1.46 -1.82 -2.35
CA ASP A 144 -1.65 -1.00 -3.53
C ASP A 144 -1.59 -1.86 -4.81
N VAL A 145 -0.70 -2.87 -4.85
CA VAL A 145 -0.63 -3.85 -5.96
C VAL A 145 -1.94 -4.65 -6.07
N PHE A 146 -2.41 -5.21 -4.97
CA PHE A 146 -3.66 -5.98 -4.95
C PHE A 146 -4.84 -5.14 -5.44
N LEU A 147 -4.96 -3.91 -4.93
CA LEU A 147 -6.03 -2.98 -5.28
C LEU A 147 -6.01 -2.62 -6.77
N GLU A 148 -4.83 -2.35 -7.34
CA GLU A 148 -4.70 -1.99 -8.74
C GLU A 148 -4.98 -3.19 -9.67
N LEU A 149 -4.55 -4.41 -9.30
CA LEU A 149 -4.79 -5.62 -10.08
C LEU A 149 -6.25 -6.10 -10.04
N THR A 150 -6.94 -5.91 -8.92
CA THR A 150 -8.32 -6.40 -8.73
C THR A 150 -9.37 -5.31 -8.94
N GLY A 151 -8.99 -4.04 -8.86
CA GLY A 151 -9.91 -2.89 -8.82
C GLY A 151 -10.78 -2.85 -7.55
N LYS A 152 -10.40 -3.58 -6.49
CA LYS A 152 -11.17 -3.70 -5.25
C LYS A 152 -10.25 -3.58 -4.04
N ALA A 153 -10.71 -2.89 -3.00
CA ALA A 153 -10.05 -2.94 -1.70
C ALA A 153 -10.09 -4.37 -1.10
N LEU A 154 -9.08 -4.72 -0.32
CA LEU A 154 -9.11 -5.94 0.49
C LEU A 154 -10.37 -5.92 1.36
N ARG A 155 -11.03 -7.05 1.46
CA ARG A 155 -12.15 -7.22 2.38
C ARG A 155 -11.58 -7.64 3.73
N ASP A 156 -11.81 -6.81 4.74
CA ASP A 156 -11.60 -7.17 6.14
C ASP A 156 -12.53 -8.31 6.56
#